data_666d5b9eb07029761268039efac06483
#
_entry.id   666d5b9eb07029761268039efac06483
#
_cell.length_a   1.000
_cell.length_b   1.000
_cell.length_c   1.000
_cell.angle_alpha   90.00
_cell.angle_beta   90.00
_cell.angle_gamma   90.00
#
_symmetry.space_group_name_H-M   'P 1'
#
loop_
_entity.id
_entity.type
_entity.pdbx_description
1 polymer ?
#
loop_
_entity_poly.entity_id
_entity_poly.type
_entity_poly.pdbx_seq_one_letter_code
_entity_poly.pdbx_strand_id
1 'polypeptide(L)'
;MLKIGITGGIGSGKTTVCRIFESLCIPVFYADTVAKQIMVTDMLLVAGVKAAFGDESYTIEGKLNNKYIAQIVFNDQQELDKLNALVHPATFRAFERWMNTVPAGTPYILKEAALLFESGSYRLCDKSVLVTAPVDIRIARVMERDEVSREQVASRINKQLSDEIKKGMADYFIENKETAALIPQVLKLHHQFLK
;
A
#
# COMPACT_ATOMS: atom_id res chain seq x y z
N MET A 1 -11.61 13.40 -12.59
CA MET A 1 -10.25 12.99 -12.18
C MET A 1 -10.25 11.50 -11.99
N LEU A 2 -9.48 10.75 -12.79
CA LEU A 2 -9.40 9.29 -12.74
C LEU A 2 -8.55 8.85 -11.51
N LYS A 3 -8.97 7.76 -10.83
CA LYS A 3 -8.27 7.21 -9.66
C LYS A 3 -7.65 5.88 -10.05
N ILE A 4 -6.32 5.80 -10.03
CA ILE A 4 -5.58 4.59 -10.41
C ILE A 4 -4.96 3.95 -9.17
N GLY A 5 -5.37 2.71 -8.87
CA GLY A 5 -4.74 1.91 -7.83
C GLY A 5 -3.43 1.29 -8.32
N ILE A 6 -2.33 1.46 -7.59
CA ILE A 6 -1.07 0.74 -7.85
C ILE A 6 -0.81 -0.28 -6.76
N THR A 7 -0.64 -1.53 -7.16
CA THR A 7 -0.34 -2.63 -6.25
C THR A 7 0.76 -3.55 -6.79
N GLY A 8 1.12 -4.52 -6.01
CA GLY A 8 2.12 -5.54 -6.34
C GLY A 8 2.73 -6.15 -5.09
N GLY A 9 3.31 -7.32 -5.20
CA GLY A 9 3.92 -7.99 -4.07
C GLY A 9 5.04 -7.19 -3.41
N ILE A 10 5.37 -7.52 -2.17
CA ILE A 10 6.52 -6.92 -1.47
C ILE A 10 7.79 -7.08 -2.34
N GLY A 11 8.58 -6.03 -2.47
CA GLY A 11 9.81 -6.02 -3.29
C GLY A 11 9.59 -5.87 -4.80
N SER A 12 8.34 -5.75 -5.31
CA SER A 12 8.07 -5.61 -6.75
C SER A 12 8.51 -4.26 -7.35
N GLY A 13 8.73 -3.22 -6.52
CA GLY A 13 9.16 -1.91 -6.99
C GLY A 13 8.03 -0.91 -7.23
N LYS A 14 6.87 -1.09 -6.61
CA LYS A 14 5.74 -0.12 -6.65
C LYS A 14 6.17 1.32 -6.42
N THR A 15 6.93 1.55 -5.36
CA THR A 15 7.39 2.90 -5.01
C THR A 15 8.26 3.52 -6.10
N THR A 16 9.11 2.74 -6.78
CA THR A 16 9.89 3.21 -7.92
C THR A 16 8.99 3.63 -9.07
N VAL A 17 7.98 2.82 -9.39
CA VAL A 17 6.97 3.14 -10.42
C VAL A 17 6.22 4.42 -10.04
N CYS A 18 5.78 4.55 -8.79
CA CYS A 18 5.09 5.76 -8.30
C CYS A 18 5.98 7.01 -8.44
N ARG A 19 7.26 6.94 -8.10
CA ARG A 19 8.21 8.05 -8.25
C ARG A 19 8.39 8.49 -9.70
N ILE A 20 8.32 7.56 -10.68
CA ILE A 20 8.33 7.94 -12.09
C ILE A 20 7.06 8.71 -12.45
N PHE A 21 5.89 8.30 -11.96
CA PHE A 21 4.66 9.09 -12.16
C PHE A 21 4.71 10.45 -11.45
N GLU A 22 5.30 10.54 -10.26
CA GLU A 22 5.51 11.81 -9.56
C GLU A 22 6.41 12.77 -10.37
N SER A 23 7.44 12.25 -11.06
CA SER A 23 8.27 13.07 -11.97
C SER A 23 7.50 13.59 -13.19
N LEU A 24 6.35 13.00 -13.49
CA LEU A 24 5.38 13.47 -14.50
C LEU A 24 4.30 14.37 -13.86
N CYS A 25 4.53 14.88 -12.66
CA CYS A 25 3.60 15.72 -11.90
C CYS A 25 2.26 15.04 -11.54
N ILE A 26 2.22 13.73 -11.45
CA ILE A 26 1.03 12.98 -11.04
C ILE A 26 1.03 12.78 -9.52
N PRO A 27 0.02 13.27 -8.79
CA PRO A 27 -0.07 13.08 -7.34
C PRO A 27 -0.23 11.62 -6.95
N VAL A 28 0.48 11.19 -5.91
CA VAL A 28 0.44 9.82 -5.38
C VAL A 28 0.04 9.82 -3.91
N PHE A 29 -0.98 9.04 -3.57
CA PHE A 29 -1.36 8.72 -2.20
C PHE A 29 -0.74 7.38 -1.79
N TYR A 30 0.17 7.40 -0.83
CA TYR A 30 0.84 6.22 -0.28
C TYR A 30 0.04 5.67 0.89
N ALA A 31 -0.89 4.74 0.64
CA ALA A 31 -1.84 4.27 1.64
C ALA A 31 -1.18 3.62 2.86
N ASP A 32 -0.13 2.81 2.66
CA ASP A 32 0.57 2.13 3.76
C ASP A 32 1.32 3.14 4.66
N THR A 33 1.88 4.20 4.08
CA THR A 33 2.55 5.28 4.82
C THR A 33 1.54 6.10 5.61
N VAL A 34 0.43 6.47 4.96
CA VAL A 34 -0.64 7.25 5.61
C VAL A 34 -1.29 6.43 6.71
N ALA A 35 -1.53 5.12 6.51
CA ALA A 35 -2.06 4.24 7.55
C ALA A 35 -1.20 4.28 8.82
N LYS A 36 0.14 4.22 8.69
CA LYS A 36 1.06 4.34 9.83
C LYS A 36 0.98 5.72 10.51
N GLN A 37 0.84 6.79 9.73
CA GLN A 37 0.73 8.15 10.28
C GLN A 37 -0.57 8.34 11.05
N ILE A 38 -1.71 7.94 10.50
CA ILE A 38 -3.01 8.13 11.14
C ILE A 38 -3.18 7.28 12.41
N MET A 39 -2.43 6.20 12.57
CA MET A 39 -2.38 5.43 13.82
C MET A 39 -1.95 6.27 15.03
N VAL A 40 -1.30 7.42 14.82
CA VAL A 40 -0.88 8.35 15.89
C VAL A 40 -1.48 9.75 15.75
N THR A 41 -2.08 10.09 14.61
CA THR A 41 -2.59 11.44 14.35
C THR A 41 -4.11 11.53 14.24
N ASP A 42 -4.81 10.44 13.92
CA ASP A 42 -6.28 10.41 13.87
C ASP A 42 -6.82 10.02 15.26
N MET A 43 -7.33 11.00 16.01
CA MET A 43 -7.78 10.81 17.39
C MET A 43 -8.91 9.80 17.51
N LEU A 44 -9.78 9.66 16.48
CA LEU A 44 -10.84 8.64 16.48
C LEU A 44 -10.25 7.25 16.34
N LEU A 45 -9.24 7.09 15.48
CA LEU A 45 -8.54 5.82 15.32
C LEU A 45 -7.77 5.47 16.59
N VAL A 46 -7.04 6.41 17.19
CA VAL A 46 -6.32 6.22 18.46
C VAL A 46 -7.27 5.75 19.57
N ALA A 47 -8.42 6.42 19.73
CA ALA A 47 -9.41 6.03 20.73
C ALA A 47 -9.99 4.63 20.44
N GLY A 48 -10.30 4.32 19.18
CA GLY A 48 -10.79 3.01 18.77
C GLY A 48 -9.77 1.88 19.03
N VAL A 49 -8.49 2.12 18.75
CA VAL A 49 -7.41 1.13 19.01
C VAL A 49 -7.22 0.92 20.51
N LYS A 50 -7.22 1.97 21.34
CA LYS A 50 -7.17 1.84 22.80
C LYS A 50 -8.37 1.07 23.36
N ALA A 51 -9.57 1.36 22.88
CA ALA A 51 -10.77 0.64 23.30
C ALA A 51 -10.74 -0.85 22.92
N ALA A 52 -10.15 -1.20 21.77
CA ALA A 52 -10.10 -2.57 21.29
C ALA A 52 -8.94 -3.40 21.85
N PHE A 53 -7.78 -2.76 22.12
CA PHE A 53 -6.52 -3.45 22.45
C PHE A 53 -5.90 -3.00 23.79
N GLY A 54 -6.52 -2.06 24.50
CA GLY A 54 -6.01 -1.53 25.77
C GLY A 54 -5.11 -0.30 25.60
N ASP A 55 -4.88 0.39 26.72
CA ASP A 55 -4.09 1.62 26.75
C ASP A 55 -2.61 1.37 26.43
N GLU A 56 -2.09 0.16 26.69
CA GLU A 56 -0.73 -0.28 26.35
C GLU A 56 -0.45 -0.28 24.85
N SER A 57 -1.49 -0.14 24.02
CA SER A 57 -1.38 0.06 22.55
C SER A 57 -0.59 1.32 22.21
N TYR A 58 -0.48 2.26 23.13
CA TYR A 58 0.29 3.50 22.96
C TYR A 58 1.20 3.76 24.15
N THR A 59 2.35 4.41 23.88
CA THR A 59 3.25 4.86 24.94
C THR A 59 2.69 6.13 25.61
N ILE A 60 3.29 6.52 26.74
CA ILE A 60 2.94 7.77 27.46
C ILE A 60 3.14 9.00 26.55
N GLU A 61 4.13 8.94 25.62
CA GLU A 61 4.38 10.01 24.64
C GLU A 61 3.42 9.98 23.44
N GLY A 62 2.39 9.10 23.47
CA GLY A 62 1.40 8.97 22.39
C GLY A 62 1.88 8.25 21.13
N LYS A 63 3.02 7.57 21.15
CA LYS A 63 3.51 6.75 20.04
C LYS A 63 2.85 5.38 20.07
N LEU A 64 2.57 4.82 18.89
CA LEU A 64 2.06 3.44 18.78
C LEU A 64 3.08 2.45 19.35
N ASN A 65 2.64 1.59 20.25
CA ASN A 65 3.42 0.47 20.76
C ASN A 65 3.37 -0.71 19.76
N ASN A 66 4.19 -0.57 18.70
CA ASN A 66 4.21 -1.56 17.61
C ASN A 66 4.49 -2.98 18.10
N LYS A 67 5.33 -3.14 19.15
CA LYS A 67 5.67 -4.45 19.70
C LYS A 67 4.45 -5.10 20.36
N TYR A 68 3.72 -4.35 21.16
CA TYR A 68 2.51 -4.81 21.84
C TYR A 68 1.42 -5.19 20.81
N ILE A 69 1.10 -4.31 19.88
CA ILE A 69 0.11 -4.61 18.84
C ILE A 69 0.53 -5.82 18.00
N ALA A 70 1.81 -5.88 17.58
CA ALA A 70 2.31 -7.01 16.80
C ALA A 70 2.18 -8.36 17.56
N GLN A 71 2.43 -8.40 18.86
CA GLN A 71 2.25 -9.62 19.68
C GLN A 71 0.80 -10.12 19.68
N ILE A 72 -0.18 -9.21 19.68
CA ILE A 72 -1.60 -9.56 19.68
C ILE A 72 -2.02 -10.06 18.28
N VAL A 73 -1.70 -9.30 17.22
CA VAL A 73 -2.25 -9.56 15.87
C VAL A 73 -1.42 -10.55 15.04
N PHE A 74 -0.19 -10.90 15.46
CA PHE A 74 0.73 -11.67 14.60
C PHE A 74 0.25 -13.11 14.34
N ASN A 75 -0.33 -13.75 15.36
CA ASN A 75 -0.78 -15.14 15.31
C ASN A 75 -2.31 -15.28 15.44
N ASP A 76 -3.05 -14.19 15.52
CA ASP A 76 -4.49 -14.18 15.68
C ASP A 76 -5.14 -13.40 14.53
N GLN A 77 -5.77 -14.12 13.60
CA GLN A 77 -6.44 -13.54 12.44
C GLN A 77 -7.63 -12.68 12.87
N GLN A 78 -8.35 -13.04 13.94
CA GLN A 78 -9.50 -12.27 14.40
C GLN A 78 -9.07 -10.91 14.95
N GLU A 79 -7.98 -10.87 15.72
CA GLU A 79 -7.42 -9.62 16.24
C GLU A 79 -6.81 -8.76 15.10
N LEU A 80 -6.20 -9.37 14.09
CA LEU A 80 -5.76 -8.66 12.90
C LEU A 80 -6.95 -8.06 12.14
N ASP A 81 -8.03 -8.81 11.97
CA ASP A 81 -9.25 -8.33 11.28
C ASP A 81 -9.91 -7.20 12.07
N LYS A 82 -9.93 -7.28 13.40
CA LYS A 82 -10.40 -6.21 14.29
C LYS A 82 -9.57 -4.93 14.12
N LEU A 83 -8.25 -5.03 14.08
CA LEU A 83 -7.37 -3.89 13.81
C LEU A 83 -7.63 -3.29 12.42
N ASN A 84 -7.73 -4.13 11.40
CA ASN A 84 -8.02 -3.71 10.04
C ASN A 84 -9.38 -3.02 9.91
N ALA A 85 -10.40 -3.47 10.64
CA ALA A 85 -11.72 -2.84 10.67
C ALA A 85 -11.69 -1.41 11.24
N LEU A 86 -10.71 -1.07 12.07
CA LEU A 86 -10.49 0.29 12.56
C LEU A 86 -9.65 1.12 11.58
N VAL A 87 -8.56 0.53 11.06
CA VAL A 87 -7.57 1.26 10.24
C VAL A 87 -8.10 1.56 8.84
N HIS A 88 -8.81 0.63 8.19
CA HIS A 88 -9.27 0.83 6.81
C HIS A 88 -10.22 2.02 6.66
N PRO A 89 -11.29 2.19 7.47
CA PRO A 89 -12.15 3.37 7.37
C PRO A 89 -11.40 4.68 7.64
N ALA A 90 -10.45 4.69 8.58
CA ALA A 90 -9.63 5.86 8.86
C ALA A 90 -8.72 6.22 7.67
N THR A 91 -8.14 5.20 7.01
CA THR A 91 -7.35 5.39 5.79
C THR A 91 -8.21 5.92 4.63
N PHE A 92 -9.46 5.47 4.51
CA PHE A 92 -10.40 5.98 3.50
C PHE A 92 -10.72 7.46 3.72
N ARG A 93 -11.03 7.86 4.96
CA ARG A 93 -11.22 9.28 5.31
C ARG A 93 -9.97 10.12 5.02
N ALA A 94 -8.77 9.56 5.28
CA ALA A 94 -7.52 10.24 4.98
C ALA A 94 -7.33 10.41 3.47
N PHE A 95 -7.67 9.41 2.66
CA PHE A 95 -7.64 9.50 1.21
C PHE A 95 -8.59 10.55 0.67
N GLU A 96 -9.83 10.61 1.17
CA GLU A 96 -10.80 11.64 0.77
C GLU A 96 -10.33 13.06 1.12
N ARG A 97 -9.78 13.25 2.34
CA ARG A 97 -9.17 14.54 2.72
C ARG A 97 -8.01 14.92 1.81
N TRP A 98 -7.14 13.96 1.49
CA TRP A 98 -6.01 14.20 0.59
C TRP A 98 -6.49 14.53 -0.83
N MET A 99 -7.51 13.88 -1.37
CA MET A 99 -8.07 14.22 -2.68
C MET A 99 -8.53 15.67 -2.78
N ASN A 100 -9.04 16.26 -1.69
CA ASN A 100 -9.43 17.67 -1.64
C ASN A 100 -8.22 18.64 -1.71
N THR A 101 -7.00 18.16 -1.51
CA THR A 101 -5.76 18.96 -1.64
C THR A 101 -5.14 18.85 -3.04
N VAL A 102 -5.63 17.93 -3.87
CA VAL A 102 -5.11 17.75 -5.23
C VAL A 102 -5.52 18.93 -6.10
N PRO A 103 -4.59 19.53 -6.89
CA PRO A 103 -4.89 20.68 -7.75
C PRO A 103 -6.05 20.41 -8.72
N ALA A 104 -6.91 21.41 -8.90
CA ALA A 104 -7.97 21.35 -9.90
C ALA A 104 -7.35 21.17 -11.30
N GLY A 105 -8.01 20.35 -12.15
CA GLY A 105 -7.50 20.04 -13.48
C GLY A 105 -6.50 18.88 -13.53
N THR A 106 -6.11 18.31 -12.39
CA THR A 106 -5.31 17.08 -12.38
C THR A 106 -6.06 15.96 -13.11
N PRO A 107 -5.47 15.37 -14.17
CA PRO A 107 -6.19 14.38 -15.00
C PRO A 107 -6.48 13.08 -14.25
N TYR A 108 -5.51 12.62 -13.47
CA TYR A 108 -5.64 11.42 -12.64
C TYR A 108 -4.69 11.46 -11.44
N ILE A 109 -4.97 10.61 -10.46
CA ILE A 109 -4.14 10.39 -9.28
C ILE A 109 -3.79 8.92 -9.15
N LEU A 110 -2.74 8.64 -8.38
CA LEU A 110 -2.38 7.29 -8.00
C LEU A 110 -2.67 7.03 -6.52
N LYS A 111 -3.14 5.83 -6.20
CA LYS A 111 -3.25 5.29 -4.85
C LYS A 111 -2.38 4.04 -4.75
N GLU A 112 -1.22 4.16 -4.10
CA GLU A 112 -0.32 3.03 -3.87
C GLU A 112 -0.73 2.30 -2.60
N ALA A 113 -0.94 0.98 -2.71
CA ALA A 113 -1.22 0.10 -1.59
C ALA A 113 -0.71 -1.32 -1.86
N ALA A 114 0.06 -1.90 -0.94
CA ALA A 114 0.56 -3.27 -1.07
C ALA A 114 -0.56 -4.30 -1.03
N LEU A 115 -1.62 -4.04 -0.27
CA LEU A 115 -2.78 -4.90 -0.07
C LEU A 115 -4.04 -4.33 -0.74
N LEU A 116 -3.91 -3.73 -1.94
CA LEU A 116 -5.00 -3.07 -2.65
C LEU A 116 -6.20 -3.99 -2.89
N PHE A 117 -5.94 -5.21 -3.34
CA PHE A 117 -6.97 -6.21 -3.62
C PHE A 117 -7.46 -6.91 -2.34
N GLU A 118 -6.53 -7.30 -1.48
CA GLU A 118 -6.81 -7.98 -0.21
C GLU A 118 -7.71 -7.16 0.72
N SER A 119 -7.47 -5.85 0.80
CA SER A 119 -8.28 -4.92 1.61
C SER A 119 -9.60 -4.51 0.94
N GLY A 120 -9.83 -4.89 -0.30
CA GLY A 120 -10.97 -4.41 -1.09
C GLY A 120 -10.88 -2.94 -1.49
N SER A 121 -9.77 -2.25 -1.20
CA SER A 121 -9.63 -0.81 -1.46
C SER A 121 -9.47 -0.45 -2.94
N TYR A 122 -9.29 -1.46 -3.82
CA TYR A 122 -9.36 -1.30 -5.27
C TYR A 122 -10.72 -0.76 -5.74
N ARG A 123 -11.80 -1.02 -4.99
CA ARG A 123 -13.16 -0.51 -5.29
C ARG A 123 -13.27 1.02 -5.23
N LEU A 124 -12.29 1.69 -4.63
CA LEU A 124 -12.18 3.15 -4.61
C LEU A 124 -11.38 3.71 -5.80
N CYS A 125 -10.91 2.84 -6.68
CA CYS A 125 -10.15 3.17 -7.87
C CYS A 125 -10.94 2.83 -9.12
N ASP A 126 -10.80 3.64 -10.16
CA ASP A 126 -11.45 3.42 -11.45
C ASP A 126 -10.69 2.38 -12.28
N LYS A 127 -9.39 2.29 -12.09
CA LYS A 127 -8.49 1.32 -12.71
C LYS A 127 -7.40 0.88 -11.73
N SER A 128 -6.76 -0.25 -12.05
CA SER A 128 -5.69 -0.83 -11.25
C SER A 128 -4.48 -1.22 -12.10
N VAL A 129 -3.29 -1.00 -11.56
CA VAL A 129 -1.99 -1.37 -12.15
C VAL A 129 -1.27 -2.33 -11.21
N LEU A 130 -0.93 -3.50 -11.69
CA LEU A 130 -0.12 -4.47 -10.96
C LEU A 130 1.36 -4.35 -11.38
N VAL A 131 2.21 -4.04 -10.42
CA VAL A 131 3.67 -4.07 -10.59
C VAL A 131 4.19 -5.44 -10.18
N THR A 132 4.80 -6.17 -11.13
CA THR A 132 5.37 -7.50 -10.90
C THR A 132 6.89 -7.50 -11.00
N ALA A 133 7.53 -8.42 -10.30
CA ALA A 133 8.95 -8.74 -10.45
C ALA A 133 9.16 -10.22 -10.09
N PRO A 134 10.19 -10.89 -10.63
CA PRO A 134 10.54 -12.26 -10.25
C PRO A 134 10.71 -12.40 -8.74
N VAL A 135 10.22 -13.50 -8.17
CA VAL A 135 10.18 -13.71 -6.71
C VAL A 135 11.57 -13.61 -6.08
N ASP A 136 12.60 -14.19 -6.71
CA ASP A 136 13.96 -14.13 -6.15
C ASP A 136 14.53 -12.70 -6.13
N ILE A 137 14.23 -11.90 -7.17
CA ILE A 137 14.62 -10.48 -7.20
C ILE A 137 13.88 -9.71 -6.08
N ARG A 138 12.60 -9.99 -5.88
CA ARG A 138 11.81 -9.37 -4.80
C ARG A 138 12.39 -9.70 -3.43
N ILE A 139 12.73 -10.96 -3.20
CA ILE A 139 13.33 -11.44 -1.93
C ILE A 139 14.66 -10.72 -1.71
N ALA A 140 15.57 -10.72 -2.69
CA ALA A 140 16.88 -10.07 -2.57
C ALA A 140 16.74 -8.58 -2.22
N ARG A 141 15.86 -7.84 -2.93
CA ARG A 141 15.61 -6.42 -2.67
C ARG A 141 15.08 -6.13 -1.25
N VAL A 142 14.22 -7.02 -0.74
CA VAL A 142 13.64 -6.84 0.61
C VAL A 142 14.64 -7.21 1.70
N MET A 143 15.43 -8.27 1.50
CA MET A 143 16.52 -8.65 2.42
C MET A 143 17.52 -7.51 2.58
N GLU A 144 17.96 -6.91 1.46
CA GLU A 144 18.91 -5.80 1.46
C GLU A 144 18.34 -4.53 2.11
N ARG A 145 17.09 -4.18 1.78
CA ARG A 145 16.45 -2.95 2.29
C ARG A 145 16.11 -3.00 3.77
N ASP A 146 15.60 -4.16 4.25
CA ASP A 146 15.01 -4.31 5.58
C ASP A 146 15.96 -5.03 6.55
N GLU A 147 17.13 -5.51 6.08
CA GLU A 147 18.11 -6.30 6.85
C GLU A 147 17.48 -7.53 7.52
N VAL A 148 16.64 -8.25 6.81
CA VAL A 148 15.87 -9.41 7.29
C VAL A 148 16.25 -10.68 6.55
N SER A 149 15.95 -11.86 7.14
CA SER A 149 16.25 -13.15 6.52
C SER A 149 15.29 -13.48 5.36
N ARG A 150 15.72 -14.43 4.48
CA ARG A 150 14.89 -14.93 3.37
C ARG A 150 13.56 -15.50 3.86
N GLU A 151 13.58 -16.23 4.98
CA GLU A 151 12.40 -16.85 5.58
C GLU A 151 11.39 -15.80 6.04
N GLN A 152 11.87 -14.71 6.62
CA GLN A 152 11.01 -13.58 7.04
C GLN A 152 10.37 -12.91 5.84
N VAL A 153 11.10 -12.75 4.73
CA VAL A 153 10.54 -12.19 3.49
C VAL A 153 9.52 -13.15 2.88
N ALA A 154 9.84 -14.45 2.80
CA ALA A 154 8.93 -15.48 2.29
C ALA A 154 7.61 -15.52 3.07
N SER A 155 7.69 -15.43 4.40
CA SER A 155 6.49 -15.33 5.25
C SER A 155 5.61 -14.12 4.94
N ARG A 156 6.23 -12.96 4.61
CA ARG A 156 5.47 -11.76 4.19
C ARG A 156 4.85 -11.94 2.80
N ILE A 157 5.54 -12.60 1.88
CA ILE A 157 5.01 -12.92 0.54
C ILE A 157 3.78 -13.83 0.66
N ASN A 158 3.84 -14.87 1.50
CA ASN A 158 2.77 -15.84 1.68
C ASN A 158 1.49 -15.25 2.33
N LYS A 159 1.60 -14.09 2.97
CA LYS A 159 0.45 -13.33 3.51
C LYS A 159 -0.26 -12.46 2.47
N GLN A 160 0.27 -12.36 1.25
CA GLN A 160 -0.33 -11.62 0.14
C GLN A 160 -0.98 -12.59 -0.85
N LEU A 161 -1.98 -12.13 -1.59
CA LEU A 161 -2.49 -12.87 -2.75
C LEU A 161 -1.36 -13.14 -3.75
N SER A 162 -1.40 -14.29 -4.41
CA SER A 162 -0.40 -14.63 -5.43
C SER A 162 -0.44 -13.65 -6.60
N ASP A 163 0.67 -13.52 -7.33
CA ASP A 163 0.73 -12.65 -8.50
C ASP A 163 -0.22 -13.14 -9.61
N GLU A 164 -0.52 -14.45 -9.69
CA GLU A 164 -1.50 -15.02 -10.63
C GLU A 164 -2.92 -14.53 -10.32
N ILE A 165 -3.32 -14.57 -9.05
CA ILE A 165 -4.64 -14.05 -8.63
C ILE A 165 -4.72 -12.55 -8.92
N LYS A 166 -3.68 -11.79 -8.54
CA LYS A 166 -3.64 -10.33 -8.78
C LYS A 166 -3.66 -9.98 -10.27
N LYS A 167 -3.04 -10.80 -11.14
CA LYS A 167 -3.11 -10.64 -12.60
C LYS A 167 -4.53 -10.77 -13.13
N GLY A 168 -5.33 -11.68 -12.56
CA GLY A 168 -6.73 -11.82 -12.93
C GLY A 168 -7.63 -10.65 -12.50
N MET A 169 -7.15 -9.81 -11.57
CA MET A 169 -7.92 -8.68 -11.01
C MET A 169 -7.48 -7.32 -11.55
N ALA A 170 -6.25 -7.19 -12.06
CA ALA A 170 -5.67 -5.92 -12.46
C ALA A 170 -6.02 -5.56 -13.92
N ASP A 171 -6.27 -4.26 -14.17
CA ASP A 171 -6.53 -3.74 -15.53
C ASP A 171 -5.25 -3.59 -16.35
N TYR A 172 -4.13 -3.25 -15.70
CA TYR A 172 -2.84 -2.97 -16.35
C TYR A 172 -1.68 -3.60 -15.58
N PHE A 173 -0.54 -3.78 -16.30
CA PHE A 173 0.66 -4.42 -15.77
C PHE A 173 1.91 -3.61 -16.05
N ILE A 174 2.84 -3.62 -15.09
CA ILE A 174 4.21 -3.14 -15.23
C ILE A 174 5.14 -4.26 -14.77
N GLU A 175 6.05 -4.69 -15.63
CA GLU A 175 7.07 -5.68 -15.31
C GLU A 175 8.37 -4.99 -14.86
N ASN A 176 8.79 -5.21 -13.62
CA ASN A 176 10.03 -4.70 -13.06
C ASN A 176 11.10 -5.80 -13.00
N LYS A 177 11.62 -6.14 -14.16
CA LYS A 177 12.71 -7.12 -14.35
C LYS A 177 13.87 -6.46 -15.10
N GLU A 178 15.08 -7.02 -15.03
CA GLU A 178 16.30 -6.45 -15.64
C GLU A 178 16.17 -6.20 -17.14
N THR A 179 15.39 -7.03 -17.84
CA THR A 179 15.19 -6.93 -19.30
C THR A 179 14.06 -5.98 -19.72
N ALA A 180 13.38 -5.33 -18.76
CA ALA A 180 12.21 -4.48 -19.03
C ALA A 180 12.38 -3.11 -18.37
N ALA A 181 12.73 -2.10 -19.15
CA ALA A 181 12.81 -0.73 -18.65
C ALA A 181 11.47 -0.22 -18.14
N LEU A 182 11.45 0.38 -16.95
CA LEU A 182 10.23 0.89 -16.31
C LEU A 182 9.67 2.14 -16.97
N ILE A 183 10.56 3.09 -17.35
CA ILE A 183 10.15 4.39 -17.88
C ILE A 183 9.25 4.27 -19.12
N PRO A 184 9.57 3.48 -20.16
CA PRO A 184 8.67 3.33 -21.31
C PRO A 184 7.31 2.74 -20.97
N GLN A 185 7.25 1.80 -20.00
CA GLN A 185 6.00 1.20 -19.55
C GLN A 185 5.13 2.23 -18.82
N VAL A 186 5.74 3.04 -17.93
CA VAL A 186 5.06 4.11 -17.21
C VAL A 186 4.54 5.17 -18.18
N LEU A 187 5.36 5.63 -19.15
CA LEU A 187 4.95 6.62 -20.15
C LEU A 187 3.79 6.11 -21.01
N LYS A 188 3.80 4.84 -21.39
CA LYS A 188 2.68 4.22 -22.13
C LYS A 188 1.38 4.31 -21.34
N LEU A 189 1.39 3.94 -20.05
CA LEU A 189 0.21 4.04 -19.18
C LEU A 189 -0.19 5.48 -18.92
N HIS A 190 0.78 6.38 -18.69
CA HIS A 190 0.52 7.80 -18.53
C HIS A 190 -0.27 8.37 -19.72
N HIS A 191 0.17 8.12 -20.95
CA HIS A 191 -0.57 8.54 -22.14
C HIS A 191 -1.97 7.91 -22.27
N GLN A 192 -2.18 6.71 -21.74
CA GLN A 192 -3.51 6.08 -21.71
C GLN A 192 -4.44 6.76 -20.72
N PHE A 193 -3.92 7.17 -19.56
CA PHE A 193 -4.71 7.79 -18.49
C PHE A 193 -5.00 9.28 -18.72
N LEU A 194 -4.33 9.91 -19.69
CA LEU A 194 -4.61 11.27 -20.15
C LEU A 194 -5.75 11.37 -21.18
N LYS A 195 -6.21 10.25 -21.74
CA LYS A 195 -7.32 10.17 -22.69
C LYS A 195 -8.67 10.09 -22.01
#